data_bfe22124bf0a1391a1e84099c507cd62
#
_entry.id   bfe22124bf0a1391a1e84099c507cd62
#
_cell.length_a   1.000
_cell.length_b   1.000
_cell.length_c   1.000
_cell.angle_alpha   90.00
_cell.angle_beta   90.00
_cell.angle_gamma   90.00
#
_symmetry.space_group_name_H-M   'P 1'
#
loop_
_entity.id
_entity.type
_entity.pdbx_description
1 polymer ?
#
loop_
_entity_poly.entity_id
_entity_poly.type
_entity_poly.pdbx_seq_one_letter_code
_entity_poly.pdbx_strand_id
1 'polypeptide(L)' 'MTERDNRAQDLLRTLLAEGWSQAEIARRIGRDPRLVRFVLKGLKPGTNLVSALTQLARGEDVTPPPRR' A
#
# COMPACT_ATOMS: atom_id res chain seq x y z
N MET A 1 -8.89 3.97 19.42
CA MET A 1 -8.64 3.56 18.81
C MET A 1 -8.60 3.80 17.57
N THR A 2 -8.03 3.94 16.79
CA THR A 2 -7.88 4.30 15.54
C THR A 2 -7.44 3.22 14.77
N GLU A 3 -8.08 2.15 14.79
CA GLU A 3 -7.68 1.09 14.02
C GLU A 3 -7.72 1.32 12.59
N ARG A 4 -8.49 2.24 12.09
CA ARG A 4 -8.58 2.47 10.67
C ARG A 4 -7.26 2.90 10.10
N ASP A 5 -6.42 3.56 10.88
CA ASP A 5 -5.16 3.99 10.34
C ASP A 5 -4.15 2.88 10.31
N ASN A 6 -4.35 1.85 11.10
CA ASN A 6 -3.42 0.75 11.13
C ASN A 6 -3.64 -0.25 10.03
N ARG A 7 -4.82 -0.23 9.42
CA ARG A 7 -5.13 -1.22 8.40
C ARG A 7 -4.18 -1.14 7.23
N ALA A 8 -3.95 0.05 6.69
CA ALA A 8 -3.02 0.19 5.59
C ALA A 8 -1.61 -0.17 6.03
N GLN A 9 -1.24 0.22 7.22
CA GLN A 9 0.07 -0.09 7.75
C GLN A 9 0.27 -1.59 7.86
N ASP A 10 -0.74 -2.29 8.38
CA ASP A 10 -0.66 -3.74 8.51
C ASP A 10 -0.55 -4.42 7.15
N LEU A 11 -1.32 -3.95 6.17
CA LEU A 11 -1.25 -4.53 4.85
C LEU A 11 0.12 -4.31 4.23
N LEU A 12 0.68 -3.12 4.42
CA LEU A 12 2.01 -2.84 3.91
C LEU A 12 3.05 -3.74 4.55
N ARG A 13 2.96 -3.94 5.85
CA ARG A 13 3.91 -4.81 6.53
C ARG A 13 3.80 -6.24 6.04
N THR A 14 2.58 -6.69 5.81
CA THR A 14 2.37 -8.03 5.30
C THR A 14 3.02 -8.20 3.93
N LEU A 15 2.83 -7.22 3.05
CA LEU A 15 3.41 -7.29 1.73
C LEU A 15 4.93 -7.26 1.79
N LEU A 16 5.48 -6.43 2.65
CA LEU A 16 6.93 -6.38 2.79
C LEU A 16 7.47 -7.71 3.30
N ALA A 17 6.75 -8.34 4.20
CA ALA A 17 7.16 -9.64 4.71
C ALA A 17 7.12 -10.70 3.64
N GLU A 18 6.29 -10.51 2.63
CA GLU A 18 6.20 -11.45 1.52
C GLU A 18 7.26 -11.19 0.45
N GLY A 19 8.10 -10.19 0.64
CA GLY A 19 9.15 -9.92 -0.31
C GLY A 19 8.96 -8.71 -1.19
N TRP A 20 7.85 -7.99 -1.04
CA TRP A 20 7.64 -6.80 -1.82
C TRP A 20 8.52 -5.68 -1.31
N SER A 21 8.96 -4.81 -2.21
CA SER A 21 9.65 -3.60 -1.76
C SER A 21 8.66 -2.46 -1.74
N GLN A 22 9.00 -1.40 -1.03
CA GLN A 22 8.12 -0.23 -0.97
C GLN A 22 7.92 0.35 -2.36
N ALA A 23 8.97 0.39 -3.16
CA ALA A 23 8.87 0.93 -4.50
C ALA A 23 7.95 0.07 -5.36
N GLU A 24 8.02 -1.22 -5.22
CA GLU A 24 7.17 -2.10 -6.00
C GLU A 24 5.72 -1.96 -5.60
N ILE A 25 5.46 -1.88 -4.31
CA ILE A 25 4.10 -1.70 -3.83
C ILE A 25 3.54 -0.40 -4.39
N ALA A 26 4.32 0.68 -4.30
CA ALA A 26 3.84 1.97 -4.77
C ALA A 26 3.55 1.93 -6.26
N ARG A 27 4.40 1.27 -7.02
CA ARG A 27 4.20 1.17 -8.44
C ARG A 27 2.93 0.41 -8.77
N ARG A 28 2.68 -0.67 -8.05
CA ARG A 28 1.51 -1.48 -8.33
C ARG A 28 0.22 -0.78 -7.98
N ILE A 29 0.22 0.05 -6.94
CA ILE A 29 -0.98 0.76 -6.57
C ILE A 29 -1.04 2.16 -7.20
N GLY A 30 -0.03 2.52 -8.00
CA GLY A 30 -0.05 3.80 -8.69
C GLY A 30 0.18 5.00 -7.81
N ARG A 31 0.98 4.83 -6.76
CA ARG A 31 1.24 5.92 -5.85
C ARG A 31 2.74 6.16 -5.70
N ASP A 32 3.06 7.29 -5.10
CA ASP A 32 4.45 7.65 -4.88
C ASP A 32 5.04 6.78 -3.77
N PRO A 33 6.27 6.29 -3.94
CA PRO A 33 6.89 5.50 -2.87
C PRO A 33 7.01 6.24 -1.55
N ARG A 34 7.09 7.56 -1.60
CA ARG A 34 7.17 8.32 -0.36
C ARG A 34 5.90 8.17 0.44
N LEU A 35 4.76 8.09 -0.26
CA LEU A 35 3.50 7.91 0.43
C LEU A 35 3.50 6.58 1.17
N VAL A 36 3.99 5.54 0.53
CA VAL A 36 4.05 4.23 1.16
C VAL A 36 4.92 4.31 2.42
N ARG A 37 6.04 4.98 2.32
CA ARG A 37 6.92 5.12 3.46
C ARG A 37 6.24 5.89 4.60
N PHE A 38 5.55 6.97 4.27
CA PHE A 38 4.90 7.77 5.29
C PHE A 38 3.79 6.99 5.98
N VAL A 39 3.05 6.20 5.23
CA VAL A 39 2.00 5.39 5.81
C VAL A 39 2.61 4.33 6.73
N LEU A 40 3.71 3.73 6.32
CA LEU A 40 4.39 2.74 7.15
C LEU A 40 4.85 3.33 8.46
N LYS A 41 5.29 4.57 8.43
CA LYS A 41 5.76 5.22 9.64
C LYS A 41 4.62 5.78 10.49
N GLY A 42 3.42 5.71 9.99
CA GLY A 42 2.28 6.27 10.72
C GLY A 42 2.12 7.75 10.57
N LEU A 43 2.82 8.36 9.60
CA LEU A 43 2.75 9.80 9.41
C LEU A 43 1.56 10.20 8.55
N LYS A 44 1.02 9.28 7.79
CA LYS A 44 -0.15 9.54 6.98
C LYS A 44 -1.13 8.41 7.16
N PRO A 45 -2.43 8.69 7.09
CA PRO A 45 -3.43 7.68 7.39
C PRO A 45 -3.52 6.55 6.38
N GLY A 46 -3.30 6.80 5.14
CA GLY A 46 -3.34 5.75 4.16
C GLY A 46 -4.68 5.08 3.97
N THR A 47 -5.76 5.69 4.43
CA THR A 47 -7.07 5.07 4.28
C THR A 47 -7.46 4.90 2.83
N ASN A 48 -6.98 5.78 1.97
CA ASN A 48 -7.28 5.66 0.54
C ASN A 48 -6.54 4.51 -0.10
N LEU A 49 -5.56 3.95 0.57
CA LEU A 49 -4.79 2.86 0.00
C LEU A 49 -5.28 1.50 0.41
N VAL A 50 -6.19 1.43 1.39
CA VAL A 50 -6.58 0.15 1.95
C VAL A 50 -7.14 -0.78 0.89
N SER A 51 -8.01 -0.25 0.04
CA SER A 51 -8.62 -1.08 -0.98
C SER A 51 -7.58 -1.63 -1.94
N ALA A 52 -6.71 -0.77 -2.44
CA ALA A 52 -5.68 -1.22 -3.38
C ALA A 52 -4.72 -2.19 -2.71
N LEU A 53 -4.34 -1.93 -1.48
CA LEU A 53 -3.43 -2.81 -0.78
C LEU A 53 -4.07 -4.17 -0.51
N THR A 54 -5.36 -4.17 -0.21
CA THR A 54 -6.07 -5.42 0.01
C THR A 54 -6.08 -6.27 -1.26
N GLN A 55 -6.33 -5.63 -2.39
CA GLN A 55 -6.33 -6.36 -3.65
C GLN A 55 -4.94 -6.89 -3.97
N LEU A 56 -3.92 -6.10 -3.70
CA LEU A 56 -2.57 -6.54 -3.95
C LEU A 56 -2.21 -7.73 -3.04
N ALA A 57 -2.63 -7.68 -1.79
CA ALA A 57 -2.36 -8.75 -0.86
C ALA A 57 -3.05 -10.05 -1.25
N ARG A 58 -4.17 -9.92 -1.94
CA ARG A 58 -4.88 -11.11 -2.43
C ARG A 58 -4.30 -11.62 -3.71
N GLY A 59 -3.32 -10.97 -4.27
CA GLY A 59 -2.73 -11.38 -5.53
C GLY A 59 -3.46 -10.84 -6.74
N GLU A 60 -4.37 -9.89 -6.55
CA GLU A 60 -5.10 -9.32 -7.67
C GLU A 60 -4.29 -8.21 -8.28
N ASP A 61 -4.48 -8.01 -9.56
CA ASP A 61 -3.74 -7.00 -10.29
C ASP A 61 -4.41 -5.66 -10.10
N VAL A 62 -3.74 -4.74 -9.41
CA VAL A 62 -4.28 -3.42 -9.23
C VAL A 62 -3.51 -2.39 -10.00
N THR A 63 -2.71 -2.82 -10.95
CA THR A 63 -1.92 -1.90 -11.75
C THR A 63 -2.86 -0.98 -12.51
N PRO A 64 -2.69 0.33 -12.41
CA PRO A 64 -3.59 1.24 -13.12
C PRO A 64 -3.39 1.10 -14.62
N PRO A 65 -4.35 1.53 -15.41
CA PRO A 65 -4.21 1.44 -16.85
C PRO A 65 -3.03 2.28 -17.30
N PRO A 66 -2.40 1.89 -18.36
CA PRO A 66 -1.25 2.62 -18.85
C PRO A 66 -1.64 4.00 -19.23
N ARG A 67 -0.81 4.91 -18.90
CA ARG A 67 -1.09 6.17 -19.23
C ARG A 67 -0.36 6.49 -20.24
N ARG A 68 -0.39 7.02 -20.94
CA ARG A 68 0.31 7.18 -21.97
C ARG A 68 0.15 7.91 -22.41
#